data_d24931fcd5058313d197fce7d9567718
#
_entry.id   d24931fcd5058313d197fce7d9567718
#
_cell.length_a   1.000
_cell.length_b   1.000
_cell.length_c   1.000
_cell.angle_alpha   90.00
_cell.angle_beta   90.00
_cell.angle_gamma   90.00
#
_symmetry.space_group_name_H-M   'P 1'
#
loop_
_entity.id
_entity.type
_entity.pdbx_description
1 polymer ?
#
loop_
_entity_poly.entity_id
_entity_poly.type
_entity_poly.pdbx_seq_one_letter_code
_entity_poly.pdbx_strand_id
1 'polypeptide(L)'
;MDWALSFDNREGVPEAIFEMECMICHAVSEACDNEGESSQLWALKHTGRHPDHRVFKLLTETFWRVDPMSGNPYAEATSRRSSSAGAPR
;
A
#
# COMPACT_ATOMS: atom_id res chain seq x y z
N MET A 1 -16.03 3.31 20.75
CA MET A 1 -14.77 3.92 20.40
C MET A 1 -15.01 5.19 19.62
N ASP A 2 -14.17 6.19 19.83
CA ASP A 2 -14.41 7.49 19.21
C ASP A 2 -13.77 7.65 17.85
N TRP A 3 -13.13 6.62 17.36
CA TRP A 3 -12.40 6.66 16.10
C TRP A 3 -12.81 5.49 15.23
N ALA A 4 -12.73 5.69 13.93
CA ALA A 4 -13.07 4.64 12.97
C ALA A 4 -11.91 4.40 12.03
N LEU A 5 -11.58 3.15 11.82
CA LEU A 5 -10.51 2.73 10.92
C LEU A 5 -11.12 2.21 9.63
N SER A 6 -10.64 2.68 8.51
CA SER A 6 -11.16 2.22 7.21
C SER A 6 -10.07 2.32 6.16
N PHE A 7 -10.29 1.65 5.03
CA PHE A 7 -9.40 1.82 3.90
C PHE A 7 -9.39 3.28 3.48
N ASP A 8 -8.20 3.75 3.13
CA ASP A 8 -8.09 5.10 2.58
C ASP A 8 -8.40 5.02 1.10
N ASN A 9 -9.63 5.34 0.73
CA ASN A 9 -10.07 5.24 -0.65
C ASN A 9 -10.22 6.60 -1.31
N ARG A 10 -9.50 7.59 -0.80
CA ARG A 10 -9.54 8.93 -1.38
C ARG A 10 -8.87 8.91 -2.74
N GLU A 11 -9.30 9.83 -3.58
CA GLU A 11 -8.71 9.99 -4.89
C GLU A 11 -7.22 10.27 -4.74
N GLY A 12 -6.41 9.66 -5.58
CA GLY A 12 -4.98 9.84 -5.53
C GLY A 12 -4.24 8.86 -4.62
N VAL A 13 -4.97 8.11 -3.80
CA VAL A 13 -4.37 7.10 -2.94
C VAL A 13 -4.53 5.75 -3.62
N PRO A 14 -3.46 5.01 -3.86
CA PRO A 14 -3.61 3.69 -4.49
C PRO A 14 -4.32 2.74 -3.55
N GLU A 15 -5.07 1.81 -4.13
CA GLU A 15 -5.74 0.77 -3.35
C GLU A 15 -4.72 -0.16 -2.72
N ALA A 16 -3.66 -0.47 -3.45
CA ALA A 16 -2.62 -1.33 -2.96
C ALA A 16 -1.37 -1.13 -3.79
N ILE A 17 -0.23 -1.37 -3.19
CA ILE A 17 1.04 -1.37 -3.91
C ILE A 17 1.60 -2.77 -3.81
N PHE A 18 2.03 -3.32 -4.94
CA PHE A 18 2.53 -4.68 -5.02
C PHE A 18 3.99 -4.70 -5.42
N GLU A 19 4.74 -5.60 -4.79
CA GLU A 19 6.15 -5.74 -5.05
C GLU A 19 6.54 -7.20 -4.85
N MET A 20 7.42 -7.71 -5.68
CA MET A 20 7.83 -9.11 -5.59
C MET A 20 9.31 -9.18 -5.26
N GLU A 21 9.68 -10.08 -4.37
CA GLU A 21 11.07 -10.26 -3.99
C GLU A 21 11.49 -11.71 -4.19
N CYS A 22 12.60 -11.92 -4.87
CA CYS A 22 13.17 -13.26 -5.02
C CYS A 22 13.80 -13.69 -3.69
N MET A 23 13.41 -14.83 -3.18
CA MET A 23 13.91 -15.28 -1.89
C MET A 23 15.29 -15.91 -1.98
N ILE A 24 15.82 -16.08 -3.18
CA ILE A 24 17.16 -16.64 -3.37
C ILE A 24 18.21 -15.53 -3.44
N CYS A 25 18.00 -14.55 -4.30
CA CYS A 25 18.98 -13.48 -4.46
C CYS A 25 18.51 -12.14 -3.92
N HIS A 26 17.25 -12.05 -3.46
CA HIS A 26 16.68 -10.85 -2.86
C HIS A 26 16.53 -9.68 -3.83
N ALA A 27 16.55 -9.94 -5.13
CA ALA A 27 16.20 -8.92 -6.11
C ALA A 27 14.71 -8.61 -5.96
N VAL A 28 14.34 -7.36 -6.22
CA VAL A 28 12.99 -6.86 -5.98
C VAL A 28 12.47 -6.24 -7.27
N SER A 29 11.19 -6.50 -7.57
CA SER A 29 10.55 -5.88 -8.71
C SER A 29 10.25 -4.42 -8.40
N GLU A 30 9.85 -3.68 -9.42
CA GLU A 30 9.35 -2.33 -9.20
C GLU A 30 8.01 -2.40 -8.49
N ALA A 31 7.75 -1.41 -7.65
CA ALA A 31 6.47 -1.32 -6.98
C ALA A 31 5.41 -0.91 -7.99
N CYS A 32 4.27 -1.58 -7.96
CA CYS A 32 3.17 -1.31 -8.89
C CYS A 32 1.92 -0.98 -8.13
N ASP A 33 1.25 0.11 -8.55
CA ASP A 33 0.04 0.57 -7.89
C ASP A 33 -1.17 -0.19 -8.42
N ASN A 34 -1.97 -0.73 -7.52
CA ASN A 34 -3.30 -1.27 -7.84
C ASN A 34 -3.29 -2.44 -8.82
N GLU A 35 -2.14 -3.06 -9.06
CA GLU A 35 -2.14 -4.23 -9.92
C GLU A 35 -0.88 -5.04 -9.66
N GLY A 36 -1.06 -6.34 -9.54
CA GLY A 36 0.04 -7.24 -9.23
C GLY A 36 0.57 -7.99 -10.43
N GLU A 37 0.02 -7.74 -11.61
CA GLU A 37 0.38 -8.50 -12.80
C GLU A 37 1.82 -8.25 -13.20
N SER A 38 2.25 -7.00 -13.11
CA SER A 38 3.63 -6.65 -13.46
C SER A 38 4.63 -7.31 -12.52
N SER A 39 4.30 -7.39 -11.23
CA SER A 39 5.16 -8.07 -10.28
C SER A 39 5.24 -9.56 -10.59
N GLN A 40 4.12 -10.16 -10.96
CA GLN A 40 4.09 -11.57 -11.32
C GLN A 40 4.91 -11.82 -12.57
N LEU A 41 4.78 -10.97 -13.57
CA LEU A 41 5.55 -11.10 -14.80
C LEU A 41 7.04 -10.96 -14.53
N TRP A 42 7.40 -10.03 -13.65
CA TRP A 42 8.79 -9.87 -13.26
C TRP A 42 9.34 -11.18 -12.67
N ALA A 43 8.56 -11.83 -11.80
CA ALA A 43 8.99 -13.07 -11.18
C ALA A 43 9.19 -14.17 -12.23
N LEU A 44 8.26 -14.25 -13.18
CA LEU A 44 8.36 -15.25 -14.23
C LEU A 44 9.61 -15.02 -15.09
N LYS A 45 9.88 -13.78 -15.42
CA LYS A 45 11.06 -13.46 -16.21
C LYS A 45 12.33 -13.70 -15.42
N HIS A 46 12.30 -13.42 -14.11
CA HIS A 46 13.46 -13.64 -13.27
C HIS A 46 13.80 -15.12 -13.22
N THR A 47 12.82 -15.96 -13.02
CA THR A 47 13.02 -17.40 -13.03
C THR A 47 13.51 -17.89 -14.40
N GLY A 48 12.97 -17.26 -15.46
CA GLY A 48 13.40 -17.62 -16.81
C GLY A 48 14.90 -17.41 -17.03
N ARG A 49 15.46 -16.40 -16.38
CA ARG A 49 16.90 -16.14 -16.47
C ARG A 49 17.69 -16.91 -15.44
N HIS A 50 17.08 -17.27 -14.33
CA HIS A 50 17.75 -17.96 -13.23
C HIS A 50 16.85 -19.13 -12.79
N PRO A 51 16.95 -20.28 -13.48
CA PRO A 51 15.98 -21.36 -13.26
C PRO A 51 15.90 -21.93 -11.85
N ASP A 52 16.90 -21.70 -11.02
CA ASP A 52 16.83 -22.16 -9.63
C ASP A 52 16.28 -21.08 -8.68
N HIS A 53 15.92 -19.91 -9.20
CA HIS A 53 15.29 -18.86 -8.39
C HIS A 53 13.78 -19.01 -8.55
N ARG A 54 13.16 -19.83 -7.70
CA ARG A 54 11.77 -20.21 -7.89
C ARG A 54 10.85 -19.83 -6.75
N VAL A 55 11.39 -19.21 -5.70
CA VAL A 55 10.57 -18.85 -4.53
C VAL A 55 10.57 -17.35 -4.39
N PHE A 56 9.37 -16.79 -4.32
CA PHE A 56 9.22 -15.35 -4.25
C PHE A 56 8.27 -14.97 -3.12
N LYS A 57 8.45 -13.78 -2.61
CA LYS A 57 7.58 -13.21 -1.60
C LYS A 57 6.86 -12.02 -2.23
N LEU A 58 5.53 -11.99 -2.11
CA LEU A 58 4.74 -10.86 -2.57
C LEU A 58 4.53 -9.93 -1.40
N LEU A 59 4.96 -8.68 -1.57
CA LEU A 59 4.72 -7.66 -0.59
C LEU A 59 3.56 -6.81 -1.07
N THR A 60 2.60 -6.62 -0.20
CA THR A 60 1.42 -5.82 -0.52
C THR A 60 1.27 -4.75 0.53
N GLU A 61 1.13 -3.52 0.09
CA GLU A 61 0.91 -2.39 1.00
C GLU A 61 -0.45 -1.81 0.71
N THR A 62 -1.24 -1.64 1.75
CA THR A 62 -2.54 -0.99 1.64
C THR A 62 -2.56 0.20 2.57
N PHE A 63 -3.42 1.14 2.27
CA PHE A 63 -3.47 2.39 3.01
C PHE A 63 -4.77 2.46 3.77
N TRP A 64 -4.67 2.81 5.03
CA TRP A 64 -5.80 2.90 5.94
C TRP A 64 -5.79 4.25 6.61
N ARG A 65 -6.95 4.69 7.04
CA ARG A 65 -7.05 5.97 7.72
C ARG A 65 -7.93 5.80 8.96
N VAL A 66 -7.65 6.64 9.93
CA VAL A 66 -8.46 6.70 11.15
C VAL A 66 -9.11 8.06 11.18
N ASP A 67 -10.41 8.08 11.31
CA ASP A 67 -11.18 9.31 11.33
C ASP A 67 -11.94 9.42 12.64
N PRO A 68 -12.15 10.65 13.13
CA PRO A 68 -12.99 10.81 14.33
C PRO A 68 -14.44 10.51 14.00
N MET A 69 -15.07 9.79 14.88
CA MET A 69 -16.47 9.47 14.71
C MET A 69 -17.33 10.64 15.12
N SER A 70 -18.58 10.60 14.69
CA SER A 70 -19.56 11.57 15.10
C SER A 70 -19.61 11.63 16.63
N GLY A 71 -19.55 12.82 17.17
CA GLY A 71 -19.50 12.98 18.62
C GLY A 71 -18.10 13.13 19.18
N ASN A 72 -17.10 12.80 18.40
CA ASN A 72 -15.72 13.00 18.81
C ASN A 72 -15.38 14.49 18.67
N PRO A 73 -14.78 15.10 19.70
CA PRO A 73 -14.48 16.54 19.60
C PRO A 73 -13.61 16.90 18.43
N TYR A 74 -12.83 15.97 17.91
CA TYR A 74 -11.92 16.25 16.81
C TYR A 74 -12.61 16.18 15.44
N ALA A 75 -13.85 15.73 15.37
CA ALA A 75 -14.51 15.57 14.07
C ALA A 75 -14.60 16.90 13.32
N GLU A 76 -15.02 17.94 14.01
CA GLU A 76 -15.18 19.23 13.40
C GLU A 76 -13.83 19.87 13.11
N ALA A 77 -12.89 19.74 14.02
CA ALA A 77 -11.58 20.29 13.82
C ALA A 77 -10.90 19.65 12.63
N THR A 78 -11.07 18.35 12.46
CA THR A 78 -10.50 17.65 11.31
C THR A 78 -11.08 18.18 10.01
N SER A 79 -12.37 18.41 10.00
CA SER A 79 -13.03 18.94 8.82
C SER A 79 -12.45 20.29 8.43
N ARG A 80 -12.26 21.16 9.40
CA ARG A 80 -11.75 22.50 9.10
C ARG A 80 -10.27 22.47 8.73
N ARG A 81 -9.56 21.46 9.13
CA ARG A 81 -8.13 21.41 8.87
C ARG A 81 -7.76 20.50 7.75
N SER A 82 -8.71 20.07 6.95
CA SER A 82 -8.41 19.12 5.90
C SER A 82 -7.34 19.62 4.96
N SER A 83 -7.30 20.92 4.73
CA SER A 83 -6.33 21.47 3.80
C SER A 83 -4.93 21.48 4.37
N SER A 84 -4.79 21.40 5.67
CA SER A 84 -3.47 21.38 6.26
C SER A 84 -3.08 19.98 6.68
N ALA A 85 -3.68 19.00 6.08
CA ALA A 85 -3.45 17.66 6.47
C ALA A 85 -2.03 17.22 6.29
N GLY A 86 -1.28 17.89 5.50
CA GLY A 86 0.09 17.51 5.32
C GLY A 86 0.92 17.60 6.56
N ALA A 87 0.41 18.17 7.59
CA ALA A 87 1.20 18.29 8.78
C ALA A 87 1.54 16.92 9.31
N PRO A 88 2.73 16.67 9.47
CA PRO A 88 3.12 15.36 9.83
C PRO A 88 2.88 15.18 11.24
N ARG A 89 3.19 14.70 11.72
CA ARG A 89 3.06 14.38 12.87
C ARG A 89 4.19 14.24 13.56
#